data_da82b0840d473109980e02f363a37588
#
_entry.id   da82b0840d473109980e02f363a37588
#
_cell.length_a   1.000
_cell.length_b   1.000
_cell.length_c   1.000
_cell.angle_alpha   90.00
_cell.angle_beta   90.00
_cell.angle_gamma   90.00
#
_symmetry.space_group_name_H-M   'P 1'
#
loop_
_entity.id
_entity.type
_entity.pdbx_description
1 polymer ?
#
loop_
_entity_poly.entity_id
_entity_poly.type
_entity_poly.pdbx_seq_one_letter_code
_entity_poly.pdbx_strand_id
1 'polypeptide(L)'
;MKAITSAPFTLALGKCLFCRECALRAPKNIRFTNDYRIGSASREALVIKPGDEKVEFHPELVRPEIPKLFGQALKLRQVSAAGDASVEMELNASGNVNFDFGRYGVEFVASPRHADGVVITGPISKNMAEALDICYHSIPEPKLVIVCGSEACSGGLFSESKAVNREFLNKYKVDLWLPGTPTHPMTFIDGVMNMLSLKKR
;
A
#
# COMPACT_ATOMS: atom_id res chain seq x y z
N MET A 1 12.55 13.63 4.59
CA MET A 1 12.38 12.22 4.16
C MET A 1 13.41 11.91 3.07
N LYS A 2 14.24 10.88 3.26
CA LYS A 2 15.28 10.51 2.29
C LYS A 2 14.80 9.28 1.50
N ALA A 3 14.14 9.51 0.35
CA ALA A 3 13.74 8.44 -0.56
C ALA A 3 14.90 7.94 -1.43
N ILE A 4 15.89 8.79 -1.66
CA ILE A 4 17.09 8.48 -2.46
C ILE A 4 18.29 8.35 -1.53
N THR A 5 19.09 7.30 -1.74
CA THR A 5 20.43 7.14 -1.15
C THR A 5 21.47 7.23 -2.27
N SER A 6 22.68 7.70 -1.94
CA SER A 6 23.74 7.94 -2.93
C SER A 6 24.79 6.82 -3.01
N ALA A 7 24.93 6.01 -1.94
CA ALA A 7 25.93 4.96 -1.91
C ALA A 7 25.43 3.72 -1.11
N PRO A 8 24.96 2.68 -1.79
CA PRO A 8 24.67 2.60 -3.22
C PRO A 8 23.48 3.50 -3.62
N PHE A 9 23.41 3.88 -4.89
CA PHE A 9 22.28 4.65 -5.38
C PHE A 9 21.02 3.78 -5.35
N THR A 10 19.98 4.21 -4.62
CA THR A 10 18.69 3.53 -4.57
C THR A 10 17.56 4.54 -4.42
N LEU A 11 16.38 4.18 -4.90
CA LEU A 11 15.14 4.93 -4.73
C LEU A 11 14.09 4.07 -4.03
N ALA A 12 13.75 4.41 -2.79
CA ALA A 12 12.70 3.73 -2.03
C ALA A 12 11.33 4.36 -2.35
N LEU A 13 10.48 3.69 -3.14
CA LEU A 13 9.16 4.16 -3.52
C LEU A 13 8.24 4.37 -2.32
N GLY A 14 8.31 3.50 -1.31
CA GLY A 14 7.55 3.66 -0.07
C GLY A 14 7.91 4.91 0.75
N LYS A 15 8.99 5.61 0.38
CA LYS A 15 9.40 6.90 0.96
C LYS A 15 9.28 8.05 -0.03
N CYS A 16 8.91 7.79 -1.28
CA CYS A 16 8.86 8.78 -2.33
C CYS A 16 7.58 9.62 -2.22
N LEU A 17 7.72 10.95 -2.33
CA LEU A 17 6.58 11.89 -2.41
C LEU A 17 6.05 12.04 -3.84
N PHE A 18 6.68 11.40 -4.82
CA PHE A 18 6.35 11.53 -6.25
C PHE A 18 6.34 12.99 -6.77
N CYS A 19 7.08 13.89 -6.11
CA CYS A 19 7.15 15.33 -6.42
C CYS A 19 7.95 15.68 -7.68
N ARG A 20 8.63 14.69 -8.29
CA ARG A 20 9.48 14.83 -9.48
C ARG A 20 10.72 15.75 -9.35
N GLU A 21 11.00 16.31 -8.21
CA GLU A 21 12.15 17.17 -7.96
C GLU A 21 13.47 16.52 -8.40
N CYS A 22 13.66 15.23 -8.11
CA CYS A 22 14.85 14.50 -8.53
C CYS A 22 14.97 14.36 -10.05
N ALA A 23 13.88 14.20 -10.78
CA ALA A 23 13.90 14.13 -12.24
C ALA A 23 14.18 15.50 -12.87
N LEU A 24 13.73 16.59 -12.24
CA LEU A 24 14.08 17.95 -12.68
C LEU A 24 15.56 18.25 -12.49
N ARG A 25 16.15 17.79 -11.37
CA ARG A 25 17.58 17.99 -11.08
C ARG A 25 18.51 17.06 -11.85
N ALA A 26 18.07 15.84 -12.15
CA ALA A 26 18.87 14.82 -12.84
C ALA A 26 18.09 14.12 -13.97
N PRO A 27 17.65 14.84 -15.02
CA PRO A 27 16.76 14.32 -16.05
C PRO A 27 17.35 13.19 -16.90
N LYS A 28 18.70 13.10 -16.94
CA LYS A 28 19.41 12.02 -17.63
C LYS A 28 19.45 10.71 -16.84
N ASN A 29 19.27 10.77 -15.52
CA ASN A 29 19.43 9.63 -14.60
C ASN A 29 18.12 9.13 -14.02
N ILE A 30 17.13 10.00 -13.88
CA ILE A 30 15.84 9.65 -13.24
C ILE A 30 14.71 10.06 -14.17
N ARG A 31 13.90 9.07 -14.55
CA ARG A 31 12.73 9.25 -15.40
C ARG A 31 11.50 8.71 -14.70
N PHE A 32 10.46 9.51 -14.60
CA PHE A 32 9.13 9.05 -14.19
C PHE A 32 8.36 8.50 -15.40
N THR A 33 7.68 7.39 -15.20
CA THR A 33 6.82 6.76 -16.20
C THR A 33 5.35 6.86 -15.76
N ASN A 34 4.43 6.44 -16.62
CA ASN A 34 3.01 6.32 -16.29
C ASN A 34 2.66 4.89 -15.81
N ASP A 35 3.66 4.08 -15.44
CA ASP A 35 3.41 2.74 -14.93
C ASP A 35 2.86 2.80 -13.50
N TYR A 36 1.64 2.33 -13.32
CA TYR A 36 0.95 2.24 -12.04
C TYR A 36 1.25 0.95 -11.27
N ARG A 37 1.95 -0.01 -11.90
CA ARG A 37 2.28 -1.33 -11.32
C ARG A 37 3.49 -1.22 -10.41
N ILE A 38 3.28 -0.58 -9.27
CA ILE A 38 4.34 -0.26 -8.29
C ILE A 38 4.06 -0.86 -6.91
N GLY A 39 3.01 -1.70 -6.79
CA GLY A 39 2.72 -2.46 -5.58
C GLY A 39 3.56 -3.71 -5.45
N SER A 40 3.82 -4.16 -4.22
CA SER A 40 4.57 -5.40 -3.96
C SER A 40 4.13 -6.10 -2.68
N ALA A 41 4.30 -7.43 -2.62
CA ALA A 41 4.13 -8.23 -1.42
C ALA A 41 5.28 -8.05 -0.40
N SER A 42 6.37 -7.39 -0.79
CA SER A 42 7.53 -7.09 0.07
C SER A 42 7.86 -5.61 0.04
N ARG A 43 8.21 -5.06 1.21
CA ARG A 43 8.67 -3.68 1.33
C ARG A 43 10.02 -3.45 0.64
N GLU A 44 10.87 -4.46 0.65
CA GLU A 44 12.21 -4.44 0.07
C GLU A 44 12.15 -4.33 -1.46
N ALA A 45 11.16 -4.94 -2.10
CA ALA A 45 10.93 -4.86 -3.54
C ALA A 45 10.48 -3.46 -4.02
N LEU A 46 10.07 -2.57 -3.09
CA LEU A 46 9.80 -1.17 -3.40
C LEU A 46 11.08 -0.31 -3.51
N VAL A 47 12.26 -0.90 -3.38
CA VAL A 47 13.55 -0.21 -3.51
C VAL A 47 14.11 -0.46 -4.91
N ILE A 48 14.04 0.57 -5.75
CA ILE A 48 14.56 0.56 -7.12
C ILE A 48 16.07 0.81 -7.10
N LYS A 49 16.80 0.01 -7.85
CA LYS A 49 18.25 0.11 -8.07
C LYS A 49 18.55 0.58 -9.50
N PRO A 50 19.77 1.03 -9.80
CA PRO A 50 20.16 1.35 -11.18
C PRO A 50 20.03 0.12 -12.08
N GLY A 51 19.32 0.29 -13.20
CA GLY A 51 19.01 -0.80 -14.13
C GLY A 51 17.63 -1.42 -13.97
N ASP A 52 16.96 -1.19 -12.85
CA ASP A 52 15.58 -1.64 -12.66
C ASP A 52 14.63 -0.73 -13.46
N GLU A 53 13.85 -1.32 -14.36
CA GLU A 53 12.88 -0.58 -15.18
C GLU A 53 11.49 -0.55 -14.55
N LYS A 54 11.19 -1.50 -13.66
CA LYS A 54 9.88 -1.68 -13.02
C LYS A 54 10.01 -2.31 -11.63
N VAL A 55 8.97 -2.15 -10.83
CA VAL A 55 8.80 -2.93 -9.59
C VAL A 55 8.32 -4.33 -9.94
N GLU A 56 8.99 -5.37 -9.43
CA GLU A 56 8.54 -6.74 -9.59
C GLU A 56 7.60 -7.12 -8.45
N PHE A 57 6.47 -7.69 -8.82
CA PHE A 57 5.58 -8.33 -7.85
C PHE A 57 6.03 -9.77 -7.67
N HIS A 58 6.26 -10.17 -6.43
CA HIS A 58 6.73 -11.50 -6.04
C HIS A 58 5.57 -12.35 -5.50
N PRO A 59 4.86 -13.14 -6.35
CA PRO A 59 3.72 -13.94 -5.93
C PRO A 59 4.07 -15.00 -4.88
N GLU A 60 5.31 -15.46 -4.87
CA GLU A 60 5.84 -16.45 -3.92
C GLU A 60 5.90 -15.94 -2.48
N LEU A 61 5.88 -14.63 -2.28
CA LEU A 61 5.84 -14.00 -0.95
C LEU A 61 4.42 -13.86 -0.40
N VAL A 62 3.41 -13.99 -1.26
CA VAL A 62 2.01 -13.97 -0.85
C VAL A 62 1.66 -15.27 -0.15
N ARG A 63 0.96 -15.19 0.98
CA ARG A 63 0.49 -16.38 1.70
C ARG A 63 -0.47 -17.18 0.81
N PRO A 64 -0.25 -18.50 0.63
CA PRO A 64 -1.01 -19.31 -0.34
C PRO A 64 -2.50 -19.43 -0.01
N GLU A 65 -2.90 -19.22 1.25
CA GLU A 65 -4.29 -19.19 1.65
C GLU A 65 -5.05 -17.95 1.12
N ILE A 66 -4.37 -16.82 0.88
CA ILE A 66 -4.99 -15.57 0.43
C ILE A 66 -5.72 -15.75 -0.92
N PRO A 67 -5.04 -16.15 -2.02
CA PRO A 67 -5.74 -16.33 -3.29
C PRO A 67 -6.76 -17.45 -3.28
N LYS A 68 -6.60 -18.47 -2.43
CA LYS A 68 -7.55 -19.58 -2.33
C LYS A 68 -8.87 -19.15 -1.67
N LEU A 69 -8.81 -18.34 -0.62
CA LEU A 69 -9.97 -17.95 0.16
C LEU A 69 -10.63 -16.69 -0.39
N PHE A 70 -9.84 -15.71 -0.84
CA PHE A 70 -10.32 -14.38 -1.20
C PHE A 70 -10.27 -14.10 -2.70
N GLY A 71 -9.89 -15.07 -3.53
CA GLY A 71 -9.74 -14.88 -4.99
C GLY A 71 -11.03 -14.56 -5.75
N GLN A 72 -12.21 -14.72 -5.15
CA GLN A 72 -13.50 -14.39 -5.76
C GLN A 72 -14.23 -13.24 -5.06
N ALA A 73 -13.94 -13.01 -3.78
CA ALA A 73 -14.54 -11.94 -2.99
C ALA A 73 -13.58 -11.54 -1.86
N LEU A 74 -13.28 -10.26 -1.78
CA LEU A 74 -12.40 -9.68 -0.77
C LEU A 74 -13.07 -8.45 -0.16
N LYS A 75 -13.42 -8.54 1.11
CA LYS A 75 -14.00 -7.45 1.89
C LYS A 75 -12.93 -6.79 2.75
N LEU A 76 -12.77 -5.51 2.62
CA LEU A 76 -11.71 -4.77 3.27
C LEU A 76 -12.26 -3.72 4.23
N ARG A 77 -11.66 -3.61 5.41
CA ARG A 77 -11.89 -2.50 6.32
C ARG A 77 -10.78 -1.46 6.16
N GLN A 78 -11.13 -0.28 5.68
CA GLN A 78 -10.22 0.86 5.63
C GLN A 78 -10.06 1.48 7.02
N VAL A 79 -8.81 1.72 7.43
CA VAL A 79 -8.47 2.43 8.66
C VAL A 79 -7.60 3.63 8.32
N SER A 80 -8.17 4.82 8.48
CA SER A 80 -7.44 6.09 8.37
C SER A 80 -6.62 6.28 9.64
N ALA A 81 -5.31 6.15 9.52
CA ALA A 81 -4.38 6.18 10.67
C ALA A 81 -3.63 7.52 10.79
N ALA A 82 -4.37 8.63 10.67
CA ALA A 82 -3.91 10.01 10.77
C ALA A 82 -3.15 10.55 9.54
N GLY A 83 -3.56 10.13 8.32
CA GLY A 83 -3.13 10.76 7.07
C GLY A 83 -3.93 12.04 6.76
N ASP A 84 -3.67 12.59 5.58
CA ASP A 84 -4.32 13.80 5.04
C ASP A 84 -5.62 13.53 4.27
N ALA A 85 -6.15 12.31 4.34
CA ALA A 85 -7.30 11.78 3.63
C ALA A 85 -7.12 11.65 2.10
N SER A 86 -5.99 11.98 1.50
CA SER A 86 -5.79 11.88 0.05
C SER A 86 -5.85 10.45 -0.45
N VAL A 87 -5.25 9.50 0.29
CA VAL A 87 -5.28 8.07 -0.06
C VAL A 87 -6.69 7.51 0.07
N GLU A 88 -7.44 7.91 1.10
CA GLU A 88 -8.84 7.51 1.32
C GLU A 88 -9.75 7.96 0.17
N MET A 89 -9.52 9.17 -0.35
CA MET A 89 -10.25 9.70 -1.51
C MET A 89 -9.96 8.90 -2.78
N GLU A 90 -8.71 8.50 -3.01
CA GLU A 90 -8.33 7.64 -4.14
C GLU A 90 -8.88 6.20 -3.99
N LEU A 91 -8.92 5.66 -2.78
CA LEU A 91 -9.57 4.39 -2.51
C LEU A 91 -11.08 4.44 -2.78
N ASN A 92 -11.74 5.54 -2.43
CA ASN A 92 -13.14 5.79 -2.81
C ASN A 92 -13.30 5.86 -4.33
N ALA A 93 -12.41 6.56 -5.02
CA ALA A 93 -12.40 6.66 -6.48
C ALA A 93 -12.21 5.30 -7.15
N SER A 94 -11.53 4.35 -6.51
CA SER A 94 -11.36 2.99 -7.03
C SER A 94 -12.69 2.25 -7.25
N GLY A 95 -13.75 2.64 -6.52
CA GLY A 95 -15.10 2.07 -6.66
C GLY A 95 -15.98 2.79 -7.68
N ASN A 96 -15.51 3.86 -8.32
CA ASN A 96 -16.30 4.57 -9.32
C ASN A 96 -16.39 3.81 -10.66
N VAL A 97 -17.26 4.26 -11.56
CA VAL A 97 -17.50 3.60 -12.85
C VAL A 97 -16.25 3.47 -13.74
N ASN A 98 -15.26 4.34 -13.59
CA ASN A 98 -14.05 4.30 -14.41
C ASN A 98 -13.07 3.20 -13.98
N PHE A 99 -13.00 2.91 -12.67
CA PHE A 99 -12.09 1.93 -12.10
C PHE A 99 -12.80 0.63 -11.71
N ASP A 100 -14.00 0.74 -11.13
CA ASP A 100 -14.93 -0.35 -10.83
C ASP A 100 -14.27 -1.60 -10.21
N PHE A 101 -13.53 -1.39 -9.09
CA PHE A 101 -12.87 -2.52 -8.43
C PHE A 101 -13.87 -3.56 -7.89
N GLY A 102 -15.15 -3.18 -7.73
CA GLY A 102 -16.23 -4.09 -7.37
C GLY A 102 -16.42 -5.25 -8.34
N ARG A 103 -16.14 -5.05 -9.64
CA ARG A 103 -16.19 -6.13 -10.64
C ARG A 103 -15.18 -7.24 -10.42
N TYR A 104 -14.15 -6.99 -9.63
CA TYR A 104 -13.15 -7.99 -9.22
C TYR A 104 -13.48 -8.63 -7.88
N GLY A 105 -14.68 -8.38 -7.34
CA GLY A 105 -15.11 -8.89 -6.05
C GLY A 105 -14.52 -8.18 -4.84
N VAL A 106 -13.94 -6.99 -5.03
CA VAL A 106 -13.35 -6.20 -3.93
C VAL A 106 -14.38 -5.20 -3.42
N GLU A 107 -14.55 -5.12 -2.10
CA GLU A 107 -15.52 -4.24 -1.45
C GLU A 107 -14.95 -3.64 -0.16
N PHE A 108 -15.28 -2.39 0.14
CA PHE A 108 -15.04 -1.82 1.47
C PHE A 108 -16.26 -1.98 2.36
N VAL A 109 -16.04 -2.48 3.57
CA VAL A 109 -17.10 -2.71 4.56
C VAL A 109 -16.92 -1.85 5.80
N ALA A 110 -18.05 -1.43 6.39
CA ALA A 110 -18.04 -0.56 7.56
C ALA A 110 -17.62 -1.27 8.85
N SER A 111 -17.97 -2.56 8.99
CA SER A 111 -17.65 -3.33 10.19
C SER A 111 -16.45 -4.24 9.98
N PRO A 112 -15.45 -4.24 10.88
CA PRO A 112 -14.31 -5.15 10.79
C PRO A 112 -14.73 -6.63 10.92
N ARG A 113 -15.85 -6.93 11.56
CA ARG A 113 -16.36 -8.31 11.68
C ARG A 113 -16.81 -8.91 10.35
N HIS A 114 -17.04 -8.09 9.35
CA HIS A 114 -17.42 -8.50 7.99
C HIS A 114 -16.27 -8.36 6.99
N ALA A 115 -15.08 -7.98 7.47
CA ALA A 115 -13.91 -7.80 6.64
C ALA A 115 -13.02 -9.04 6.64
N ASP A 116 -12.31 -9.24 5.54
CA ASP A 116 -11.26 -10.24 5.34
C ASP A 116 -9.87 -9.66 5.62
N GLY A 117 -9.77 -8.34 5.74
CA GLY A 117 -8.51 -7.66 6.02
C GLY A 117 -8.66 -6.18 6.27
N VAL A 118 -7.53 -5.57 6.66
CA VAL A 118 -7.43 -4.13 6.92
C VAL A 118 -6.59 -3.45 5.85
N VAL A 119 -7.06 -2.28 5.39
CA VAL A 119 -6.27 -1.34 4.57
C VAL A 119 -5.90 -0.15 5.44
N ILE A 120 -4.61 0.00 5.69
CA ILE A 120 -4.07 1.07 6.54
C ILE A 120 -3.61 2.22 5.65
N THR A 121 -4.12 3.41 5.93
CA THR A 121 -3.70 4.67 5.31
C THR A 121 -3.12 5.61 6.36
N GLY A 122 -2.21 6.50 5.95
CA GLY A 122 -1.55 7.43 6.86
C GLY A 122 -0.44 6.83 7.73
N PRO A 123 0.29 7.67 8.49
CA PRO A 123 1.56 7.30 9.14
C PRO A 123 1.41 6.43 10.39
N ILE A 124 0.20 6.17 10.87
CA ILE A 124 -0.17 5.54 12.15
C ILE A 124 0.26 6.41 13.32
N SER A 125 -0.61 7.33 13.73
CA SER A 125 -0.38 8.12 14.94
C SER A 125 -0.54 7.27 16.21
N LYS A 126 0.04 7.72 17.32
CA LYS A 126 -0.16 7.08 18.64
C LYS A 126 -1.62 6.97 19.02
N ASN A 127 -2.44 8.00 18.70
CA ASN A 127 -3.87 8.01 19.01
C ASN A 127 -4.65 6.97 18.21
N MET A 128 -4.18 6.62 16.99
CA MET A 128 -4.83 5.63 16.13
C MET A 128 -4.26 4.23 16.29
N ALA A 129 -3.11 4.06 16.92
CA ALA A 129 -2.44 2.77 17.07
C ALA A 129 -3.31 1.74 17.80
N GLU A 130 -3.93 2.13 18.91
CA GLU A 130 -4.85 1.27 19.67
C GLU A 130 -6.12 0.94 18.87
N ALA A 131 -6.74 1.95 18.25
CA ALA A 131 -7.93 1.76 17.44
C ALA A 131 -7.68 0.82 16.23
N LEU A 132 -6.50 0.92 15.61
CA LEU A 132 -6.07 0.02 14.54
C LEU A 132 -5.91 -1.42 15.06
N ASP A 133 -5.29 -1.62 16.22
CA ASP A 133 -5.08 -2.94 16.83
C ASP A 133 -6.43 -3.58 17.19
N ILE A 134 -7.35 -2.82 17.79
CA ILE A 134 -8.73 -3.28 18.10
C ILE A 134 -9.47 -3.66 16.80
N CYS A 135 -9.39 -2.82 15.76
CA CYS A 135 -9.99 -3.12 14.47
C CYS A 135 -9.45 -4.41 13.88
N TYR A 136 -8.12 -4.57 13.84
CA TYR A 136 -7.47 -5.76 13.34
C TYR A 136 -7.87 -7.03 14.08
N HIS A 137 -7.94 -6.99 15.42
CA HIS A 137 -8.37 -8.13 16.24
C HIS A 137 -9.85 -8.48 16.07
N SER A 138 -10.67 -7.53 15.62
CA SER A 138 -12.09 -7.77 15.33
C SER A 138 -12.34 -8.45 13.98
N ILE A 139 -11.34 -8.53 13.12
CA ILE A 139 -11.42 -9.23 11.82
C ILE A 139 -11.20 -10.73 12.06
N PRO A 140 -12.06 -11.63 11.52
CA PRO A 140 -11.89 -13.08 11.63
C PRO A 140 -10.58 -13.57 10.97
N GLU A 141 -10.07 -14.70 11.45
CA GLU A 141 -8.98 -15.40 10.75
C GLU A 141 -9.50 -16.31 9.62
N PRO A 142 -8.74 -16.51 8.54
CA PRO A 142 -7.48 -15.82 8.23
C PRO A 142 -7.74 -14.40 7.73
N LYS A 143 -6.87 -13.46 8.08
CA LYS A 143 -7.01 -12.05 7.73
C LYS A 143 -5.73 -11.49 7.11
N LEU A 144 -5.86 -10.42 6.34
CA LEU A 144 -4.75 -9.79 5.64
C LEU A 144 -4.56 -8.32 6.02
N VAL A 145 -3.34 -7.83 5.77
CA VAL A 145 -2.95 -6.44 6.02
C VAL A 145 -2.42 -5.82 4.73
N ILE A 146 -3.06 -4.74 4.29
CA ILE A 146 -2.61 -3.92 3.17
C ILE A 146 -2.17 -2.56 3.71
N VAL A 147 -1.01 -2.10 3.30
CA VAL A 147 -0.48 -0.76 3.61
C VAL A 147 -0.56 0.08 2.35
N CYS A 148 -1.30 1.17 2.39
CA CYS A 148 -1.61 2.00 1.23
C CYS A 148 -1.19 3.46 1.45
N GLY A 149 -0.38 3.97 0.54
CA GLY A 149 0.21 5.31 0.60
C GLY A 149 1.64 5.34 1.15
N SER A 150 2.43 6.28 0.68
CA SER A 150 3.83 6.45 1.13
C SER A 150 3.93 6.79 2.61
N GLU A 151 2.94 7.49 3.18
CA GLU A 151 2.86 7.76 4.61
C GLU A 151 2.65 6.47 5.41
N ALA A 152 1.75 5.61 4.98
CA ALA A 152 1.54 4.31 5.59
C ALA A 152 2.78 3.40 5.44
N CYS A 153 3.42 3.39 4.26
CA CYS A 153 4.62 2.60 4.01
C CYS A 153 5.82 3.00 4.88
N SER A 154 6.02 4.30 5.15
CA SER A 154 7.26 4.80 5.75
C SER A 154 7.09 5.71 6.96
N GLY A 155 5.88 6.19 7.26
CA GLY A 155 5.61 7.27 8.19
C GLY A 155 5.63 8.66 7.53
N GLY A 156 5.94 8.73 6.23
CA GLY A 156 5.92 9.96 5.46
C GLY A 156 6.87 11.04 6.00
N LEU A 157 6.43 12.28 5.94
CA LEU A 157 7.13 13.43 6.50
C LEU A 157 7.26 13.35 8.04
N PHE A 158 6.38 12.61 8.67
CA PHE A 158 6.28 12.49 10.13
C PHE A 158 6.98 11.26 10.69
N SER A 159 7.77 10.53 9.88
CA SER A 159 8.43 9.27 10.26
C SER A 159 9.29 9.35 11.53
N GLU A 160 9.89 10.53 11.81
CA GLU A 160 10.72 10.76 12.98
C GLU A 160 9.96 11.43 14.15
N SER A 161 8.66 11.70 13.95
CA SER A 161 7.83 12.33 14.98
C SER A 161 7.52 11.37 16.12
N LYS A 162 7.63 11.86 17.35
CA LYS A 162 7.18 11.13 18.55
C LYS A 162 5.67 10.84 18.58
N ALA A 163 4.88 11.49 17.72
CA ALA A 163 3.44 11.26 17.59
C ALA A 163 3.09 10.04 16.73
N VAL A 164 4.07 9.48 16.00
CA VAL A 164 3.90 8.29 15.17
C VAL A 164 4.25 7.03 15.97
N ASN A 165 3.42 5.98 15.84
CA ASN A 165 3.65 4.65 16.40
C ASN A 165 3.46 3.60 15.30
N ARG A 166 4.54 2.92 14.94
CA ARG A 166 4.56 1.94 13.85
C ARG A 166 4.73 0.50 14.34
N GLU A 167 4.53 0.24 15.63
CA GLU A 167 4.68 -1.09 16.23
C GLU A 167 3.77 -2.13 15.58
N PHE A 168 2.57 -1.73 15.13
CA PHE A 168 1.66 -2.59 14.41
C PHE A 168 2.32 -3.28 13.20
N LEU A 169 3.09 -2.54 12.40
CA LEU A 169 3.77 -3.06 11.21
C LEU A 169 4.98 -3.95 11.53
N ASN A 170 5.47 -3.92 12.75
CA ASN A 170 6.50 -4.84 13.24
C ASN A 170 5.88 -6.11 13.84
N LYS A 171 4.67 -5.98 14.42
CA LYS A 171 3.96 -7.07 15.09
C LYS A 171 3.23 -7.99 14.11
N TYR A 172 2.66 -7.42 13.04
CA TYR A 172 1.85 -8.17 12.09
C TYR A 172 2.45 -8.18 10.69
N LYS A 173 2.35 -9.33 10.01
CA LYS A 173 2.80 -9.45 8.62
C LYS A 173 1.92 -8.58 7.72
N VAL A 174 2.56 -7.73 6.93
CA VAL A 174 1.91 -7.00 5.85
C VAL A 174 1.96 -7.85 4.58
N ASP A 175 0.82 -8.04 3.93
CA ASP A 175 0.66 -8.89 2.75
C ASP A 175 0.81 -8.10 1.44
N LEU A 176 0.52 -6.78 1.48
CA LEU A 176 0.61 -5.92 0.31
C LEU A 176 1.05 -4.50 0.70
N TRP A 177 2.04 -3.99 -0.02
CA TRP A 177 2.57 -2.64 0.10
C TRP A 177 2.29 -1.85 -1.17
N LEU A 178 1.58 -0.74 -1.05
CA LEU A 178 1.15 0.11 -2.15
C LEU A 178 1.68 1.53 -1.94
N PRO A 179 2.79 1.92 -2.59
CA PRO A 179 3.31 3.28 -2.48
C PRO A 179 2.46 4.26 -3.30
N GLY A 180 2.65 5.54 -3.03
CA GLY A 180 2.00 6.67 -3.71
C GLY A 180 1.65 7.79 -2.75
N THR A 181 1.58 9.00 -3.26
CA THR A 181 1.23 10.17 -2.47
C THR A 181 0.33 11.09 -3.31
N PRO A 182 -0.99 10.75 -3.34
CA PRO A 182 -1.64 9.52 -2.89
C PRO A 182 -1.40 8.30 -3.80
N THR A 183 -1.77 7.10 -3.33
CA THR A 183 -1.78 5.89 -4.15
C THR A 183 -2.89 5.96 -5.18
N HIS A 184 -2.54 5.84 -6.45
CA HIS A 184 -3.53 5.88 -7.54
C HIS A 184 -4.46 4.66 -7.51
N PRO A 185 -5.77 4.78 -7.87
CA PRO A 185 -6.72 3.66 -7.93
C PRO A 185 -6.22 2.45 -8.70
N MET A 186 -5.59 2.65 -9.86
CA MET A 186 -5.03 1.55 -10.64
C MET A 186 -3.89 0.82 -9.93
N THR A 187 -3.09 1.51 -9.11
CA THR A 187 -2.04 0.89 -8.28
C THR A 187 -2.65 0.00 -7.22
N PHE A 188 -3.73 0.46 -6.58
CA PHE A 188 -4.48 -0.34 -5.61
C PHE A 188 -5.08 -1.58 -6.25
N ILE A 189 -5.82 -1.43 -7.35
CA ILE A 189 -6.48 -2.52 -8.06
C ILE A 189 -5.45 -3.54 -8.57
N ASP A 190 -4.39 -3.09 -9.23
CA ASP A 190 -3.34 -3.97 -9.75
C ASP A 190 -2.65 -4.77 -8.63
N GLY A 191 -2.30 -4.10 -7.53
CA GLY A 191 -1.68 -4.75 -6.38
C GLY A 191 -2.58 -5.82 -5.76
N VAL A 192 -3.86 -5.52 -5.55
CA VAL A 192 -4.84 -6.49 -5.02
C VAL A 192 -5.04 -7.64 -5.99
N MET A 193 -5.18 -7.39 -7.29
CA MET A 193 -5.33 -8.45 -8.30
C MET A 193 -4.11 -9.38 -8.35
N ASN A 194 -2.90 -8.82 -8.26
CA ASN A 194 -1.67 -9.62 -8.22
C ASN A 194 -1.61 -10.46 -6.93
N MET A 195 -1.97 -9.89 -5.77
CA MET A 195 -2.03 -10.60 -4.49
C MET A 195 -3.06 -11.74 -4.52
N LEU A 196 -4.21 -11.53 -5.15
CA LEU A 196 -5.27 -12.55 -5.30
C LEU A 196 -5.00 -13.53 -6.46
N SER A 197 -3.91 -13.39 -7.20
CA SER A 197 -3.58 -14.17 -8.40
C SER A 197 -4.68 -14.12 -9.47
N LEU A 198 -5.42 -13.03 -9.55
CA LEU A 198 -6.45 -12.82 -10.55
C LEU A 198 -5.82 -12.46 -11.90
N LYS A 199 -6.20 -13.18 -12.95
CA LYS A 199 -5.77 -12.83 -14.31
C LYS A 199 -6.39 -11.49 -14.70
N LYS A 200 -5.55 -10.59 -15.24
CA LYS A 200 -6.04 -9.36 -15.86
C LYS A 200 -6.95 -9.74 -17.04
N ARG A 201 -8.20 -9.37 -16.95
CA ARG A 201 -9.17 -9.49 -18.04
C ARG A 201 -9.10 -8.25 -18.93
#